data_9800808c42a6123966f6f70934bf7534
#
_entry.id   9800808c42a6123966f6f70934bf7534
#
_cell.length_a   1.000
_cell.length_b   1.000
_cell.length_c   1.000
_cell.angle_alpha   90.00
_cell.angle_beta   90.00
_cell.angle_gamma   90.00
#
_symmetry.space_group_name_H-M   'P 1'
#
loop_
_entity.id
_entity.type
_entity.pdbx_description
1 polymer ?
#
loop_
_entity_poly.entity_id
_entity_poly.type
_entity_poly.pdbx_seq_one_letter_code
_entity_poly.pdbx_strand_id
1 'polypeptide(L)'
;MDQTEKMKYLGIHLDNKFNFNAHIDQTVAKCIPLVNMLSRTAKLQWGLRHKALKTIYEGAVVPILTYGAPIWVEAIRKNKILANYKRIQRLLNIKIAKAYRTISYDASCMIAGVRPIKITLEQKVQTYMATKINNLEYDAPLEVRKELATSC
;
A
#
# COMPACT_ATOMS: atom_id res chain seq x y z
N MET A 1 4.70 26.01 25.51
CA MET A 1 4.89 24.66 24.97
C MET A 1 4.35 24.64 23.56
N ASP A 2 5.22 24.72 22.56
CA ASP A 2 4.81 24.65 21.17
C ASP A 2 4.30 23.25 20.85
N GLN A 3 2.99 23.12 20.70
CA GLN A 3 2.39 21.88 20.22
C GLN A 3 2.76 21.73 18.74
N THR A 4 3.73 20.87 18.46
CA THR A 4 4.11 20.52 17.10
C THR A 4 2.90 19.83 16.44
N GLU A 5 2.24 20.50 15.51
CA GLU A 5 1.03 19.99 14.84
C GLU A 5 1.25 18.68 14.05
N LYS A 6 2.51 18.36 13.73
CA LYS A 6 2.90 17.18 12.94
C LYS A 6 4.19 16.60 13.49
N MET A 7 4.21 15.31 13.74
CA MET A 7 5.38 14.56 14.20
C MET A 7 5.68 13.40 13.25
N LYS A 8 6.96 13.15 12.99
CA LYS A 8 7.40 11.97 12.25
C LYS A 8 7.92 10.93 13.25
N TYR A 9 7.29 9.76 13.28
CA TYR A 9 7.69 8.64 14.11
C TYR A 9 7.84 7.37 13.27
N LEU A 10 9.02 6.75 13.30
CA LEU A 10 9.35 5.56 12.52
C LEU A 10 8.94 5.64 11.03
N GLY A 11 9.12 6.82 10.43
CA GLY A 11 8.77 7.05 9.02
C GLY A 11 7.29 7.35 8.75
N ILE A 12 6.42 7.30 9.76
CA ILE A 12 5.01 7.65 9.67
C ILE A 12 4.82 9.09 10.16
N HIS A 13 4.06 9.88 9.41
CA HIS A 13 3.70 11.24 9.80
C HIS A 13 2.38 11.21 10.54
N LEU A 14 2.45 11.58 11.83
CA LEU A 14 1.31 11.70 12.74
C LEU A 14 0.86 13.15 12.79
N ASP A 15 -0.43 13.38 12.70
CA ASP A 15 -1.07 14.66 12.97
C ASP A 15 -1.93 14.56 14.25
N ASN A 16 -2.22 15.70 14.87
CA ASN A 16 -2.99 15.76 16.13
C ASN A 16 -4.38 15.10 16.04
N LYS A 17 -4.91 14.92 14.83
CA LYS A 17 -6.24 14.35 14.58
C LYS A 17 -6.17 12.91 14.08
N PHE A 18 -4.98 12.30 14.02
CA PHE A 18 -4.76 10.95 13.46
C PHE A 18 -5.43 10.74 12.10
N ASN A 19 -5.45 11.77 11.25
CA ASN A 19 -6.04 11.70 9.92
C ASN A 19 -5.10 11.08 8.89
N PHE A 20 -3.80 11.03 9.18
CA PHE A 20 -2.73 10.51 8.32
C PHE A 20 -2.66 11.12 6.91
N ASN A 21 -3.35 12.24 6.64
CA ASN A 21 -3.32 12.89 5.33
C ASN A 21 -1.89 13.26 4.92
N ALA A 22 -1.10 13.85 5.85
CA ALA A 22 0.28 14.21 5.59
C ALA A 22 1.17 13.00 5.28
N HIS A 23 0.95 11.86 5.95
CA HIS A 23 1.64 10.62 5.65
C HIS A 23 1.32 10.11 4.25
N ILE A 24 0.05 10.10 3.88
CA ILE A 24 -0.41 9.64 2.58
C ILE A 24 0.11 10.53 1.46
N ASP A 25 0.04 11.85 1.61
CA ASP A 25 0.55 12.80 0.61
C ASP A 25 2.06 12.63 0.39
N GLN A 26 2.84 12.42 1.46
CA GLN A 26 4.27 12.14 1.34
C GLN A 26 4.56 10.77 0.72
N THR A 27 3.76 9.77 1.04
CA THR A 27 3.89 8.43 0.45
C THR A 27 3.61 8.48 -1.05
N VAL A 28 2.58 9.19 -1.45
CA VAL A 28 2.26 9.46 -2.87
C VAL A 28 3.40 10.22 -3.55
N ALA A 29 3.92 11.28 -2.90
CA ALA A 29 5.04 12.05 -3.44
C ALA A 29 6.30 11.20 -3.67
N LYS A 30 6.60 10.24 -2.79
CA LYS A 30 7.71 9.28 -2.97
C LYS A 30 7.49 8.34 -4.17
N CYS A 31 6.25 8.03 -4.50
CA CYS A 31 5.94 7.16 -5.65
C CYS A 31 6.06 7.89 -6.99
N ILE A 32 5.89 9.21 -7.05
CA ILE A 32 5.92 9.98 -8.31
C ILE A 32 7.23 9.81 -9.09
N PRO A 33 8.44 9.91 -8.49
CA PRO A 33 9.69 9.68 -9.20
C PRO A 33 9.77 8.27 -9.81
N LEU A 34 9.30 7.26 -9.08
CA LEU A 34 9.27 5.87 -9.56
C LEU A 34 8.31 5.71 -10.75
N VAL A 35 7.12 6.34 -10.68
CA VAL A 35 6.17 6.38 -11.80
C VAL A 35 6.80 7.03 -13.04
N ASN A 36 7.52 8.13 -12.85
CA ASN A 36 8.20 8.83 -13.94
C ASN A 36 9.34 8.00 -14.53
N MET A 37 10.14 7.35 -13.68
CA MET A 37 11.19 6.42 -14.11
C MET A 37 10.62 5.27 -14.93
N LEU A 38 9.59 4.59 -14.43
CA LEU A 38 8.92 3.50 -15.15
C LEU A 38 8.29 3.98 -16.46
N SER A 39 7.78 5.21 -16.48
CA SER A 39 7.22 5.82 -17.70
C SER A 39 8.28 6.06 -18.78
N ARG A 40 9.49 6.44 -18.40
CA ARG A 40 10.63 6.63 -19.32
C ARG A 40 11.11 5.29 -19.85
N THR A 41 11.32 4.32 -18.99
CA THR A 41 11.80 2.97 -19.38
C THR A 41 10.80 2.21 -20.25
N ALA A 42 9.49 2.41 -20.03
CA ALA A 42 8.44 1.82 -20.85
C ALA A 42 8.35 2.39 -22.27
N LYS A 43 8.86 3.62 -22.52
CA LYS A 43 8.83 4.30 -23.81
C LYS A 43 10.02 3.93 -24.75
N LEU A 44 11.10 3.41 -24.21
CA LEU A 44 12.26 3.06 -25.00
C LEU A 44 11.91 1.91 -25.97
N GLN A 45 12.49 1.90 -27.18
CA GLN A 45 12.27 0.81 -28.16
C GLN A 45 12.63 -0.57 -27.59
N TRP A 46 13.56 -0.60 -26.65
CA TRP A 46 13.98 -1.77 -25.86
C TRP A 46 13.34 -1.79 -24.48
N GLY A 47 12.16 -1.13 -24.32
CA GLY A 47 11.50 -0.95 -23.04
C GLY A 47 11.23 -2.25 -22.30
N LEU A 48 11.17 -2.15 -20.97
CA LEU A 48 10.88 -3.28 -20.10
C LEU A 48 9.56 -3.95 -20.49
N ARG A 49 9.58 -5.28 -20.55
CA ARG A 49 8.37 -6.07 -20.81
C ARG A 49 7.36 -5.90 -19.68
N HIS A 50 6.09 -6.10 -19.96
CA HIS A 50 5.00 -6.05 -19.00
C HIS A 50 5.33 -6.74 -17.67
N LYS A 51 5.88 -7.95 -17.72
CA LYS A 51 6.26 -8.72 -16.53
C LYS A 51 7.30 -8.00 -15.66
N ALA A 52 8.32 -7.41 -16.28
CA ALA A 52 9.36 -6.69 -15.56
C ALA A 52 8.82 -5.41 -14.89
N LEU A 53 7.98 -4.64 -15.59
CA LEU A 53 7.32 -3.46 -15.03
C LEU A 53 6.42 -3.83 -13.85
N LYS A 54 5.67 -4.93 -13.98
CA LYS A 54 4.84 -5.46 -12.90
C LYS A 54 5.67 -5.89 -11.69
N THR A 55 6.78 -6.58 -11.91
CA THR A 55 7.71 -6.98 -10.83
C THR A 55 8.27 -5.76 -10.09
N ILE A 56 8.66 -4.70 -10.80
CA ILE A 56 9.14 -3.46 -10.18
C ILE A 56 8.00 -2.78 -9.40
N TYR A 57 6.80 -2.75 -9.95
CA TYR A 57 5.64 -2.22 -9.24
C TYR A 57 5.39 -2.97 -7.93
N GLU A 58 5.32 -4.30 -7.98
CA GLU A 58 5.06 -5.14 -6.80
C GLU A 58 6.21 -5.09 -5.78
N GLY A 59 7.46 -5.01 -6.24
CA GLY A 59 8.65 -5.01 -5.38
C GLY A 59 9.07 -3.66 -4.81
N ALA A 60 8.74 -2.57 -5.48
CA ALA A 60 9.14 -1.23 -5.06
C ALA A 60 7.97 -0.34 -4.65
N VAL A 61 6.94 -0.23 -5.48
CA VAL A 61 5.84 0.72 -5.25
C VAL A 61 4.87 0.21 -4.18
N VAL A 62 4.48 -1.06 -4.25
CA VAL A 62 3.54 -1.65 -3.28
C VAL A 62 4.09 -1.59 -1.85
N PRO A 63 5.34 -1.94 -1.55
CA PRO A 63 5.90 -1.79 -0.21
C PRO A 63 5.87 -0.35 0.31
N ILE A 64 6.15 0.65 -0.54
CA ILE A 64 6.07 2.05 -0.17
C ILE A 64 4.64 2.46 0.17
N LEU A 65 3.67 2.09 -0.67
CA LEU A 65 2.25 2.41 -0.48
C LEU A 65 1.64 1.71 0.73
N THR A 66 2.12 0.51 1.08
CA THR A 66 1.58 -0.30 2.19
C THR A 66 2.38 -0.18 3.48
N TYR A 67 3.43 0.66 3.51
CA TYR A 67 4.25 0.84 4.70
C TYR A 67 3.43 1.34 5.89
N GLY A 68 3.50 0.63 7.01
CA GLY A 68 2.74 0.97 8.22
C GLY A 68 1.22 0.87 8.09
N ALA A 69 0.71 0.17 7.07
CA ALA A 69 -0.72 0.04 6.80
C ALA A 69 -1.58 -0.31 8.04
N PRO A 70 -1.18 -1.22 8.95
CA PRO A 70 -1.96 -1.53 10.14
C PRO A 70 -2.27 -0.33 11.03
N ILE A 71 -1.43 0.72 10.98
CA ILE A 71 -1.59 1.91 11.84
C ILE A 71 -2.61 2.89 11.23
N TRP A 72 -2.61 3.05 9.91
CA TRP A 72 -3.38 4.10 9.24
C TRP A 72 -4.48 3.57 8.31
N VAL A 73 -4.65 2.25 8.18
CA VAL A 73 -5.66 1.66 7.27
C VAL A 73 -7.09 2.13 7.58
N GLU A 74 -7.42 2.38 8.83
CA GLU A 74 -8.72 2.93 9.21
C GLU A 74 -9.00 4.30 8.60
N ALA A 75 -7.95 5.11 8.37
CA ALA A 75 -8.07 6.40 7.70
C ALA A 75 -8.43 6.27 6.21
N ILE A 76 -8.16 5.11 5.58
CA ILE A 76 -8.54 4.84 4.17
C ILE A 76 -10.04 4.83 3.95
N ARG A 77 -10.83 4.56 4.98
CA ARG A 77 -12.30 4.68 4.90
C ARG A 77 -12.74 6.09 4.50
N LYS A 78 -11.88 7.09 4.67
CA LYS A 78 -12.07 8.43 4.13
C LYS A 78 -11.78 8.40 2.63
N ASN A 79 -12.79 8.60 1.81
CA ASN A 79 -12.75 8.48 0.34
C ASN A 79 -11.59 9.22 -0.34
N LYS A 80 -11.14 10.35 0.20
CA LYS A 80 -10.06 11.18 -0.35
C LYS A 80 -8.71 10.45 -0.39
N ILE A 81 -8.37 9.72 0.66
CA ILE A 81 -7.10 8.98 0.76
C ILE A 81 -7.07 7.85 -0.25
N LEU A 82 -8.14 7.08 -0.32
CA LEU A 82 -8.25 5.97 -1.27
C LEU A 82 -8.21 6.46 -2.72
N ALA A 83 -8.80 7.64 -3.02
CA ALA A 83 -8.76 8.24 -4.34
C ALA A 83 -7.33 8.56 -4.79
N ASN A 84 -6.48 9.11 -3.91
CA ASN A 84 -5.08 9.39 -4.21
C ASN A 84 -4.30 8.10 -4.54
N TYR A 85 -4.49 7.04 -3.78
CA TYR A 85 -3.85 5.75 -4.02
C TYR A 85 -4.32 5.10 -5.32
N LYS A 86 -5.62 5.12 -5.59
CA LYS A 86 -6.19 4.64 -6.86
C LYS A 86 -5.62 5.42 -8.06
N ARG A 87 -5.46 6.75 -7.92
CA ARG A 87 -4.89 7.60 -8.97
C ARG A 87 -3.45 7.17 -9.32
N ILE A 88 -2.59 6.99 -8.32
CA ILE A 88 -1.21 6.55 -8.53
C ILE A 88 -1.18 5.16 -9.17
N GLN A 89 -1.92 4.21 -8.63
CA GLN A 89 -1.98 2.86 -9.17
C GLN A 89 -2.48 2.85 -10.63
N ARG A 90 -3.53 3.63 -10.94
CA ARG A 90 -4.03 3.74 -12.32
C ARG A 90 -2.97 4.27 -13.28
N LEU A 91 -2.21 5.29 -12.89
CA LEU A 91 -1.11 5.83 -13.73
C LEU A 91 -0.06 4.76 -14.02
N LEU A 92 0.30 3.95 -13.05
CA LEU A 92 1.24 2.84 -13.20
C LEU A 92 0.66 1.73 -14.07
N ASN A 93 -0.58 1.32 -13.81
CA ASN A 93 -1.26 0.28 -14.59
C ASN A 93 -1.34 0.63 -16.09
N ILE A 94 -1.64 1.89 -16.42
CA ILE A 94 -1.65 2.38 -17.81
C ILE A 94 -0.27 2.18 -18.47
N LYS A 95 0.82 2.39 -17.72
CA LYS A 95 2.18 2.19 -18.23
C LYS A 95 2.53 0.71 -18.38
N ILE A 96 2.18 -0.10 -17.40
CA ILE A 96 2.41 -1.56 -17.41
C ILE A 96 1.66 -2.20 -18.56
N ALA A 97 0.38 -1.86 -18.72
CA ALA A 97 -0.51 -2.44 -19.72
C ALA A 97 -0.39 -1.79 -21.11
N LYS A 98 0.35 -0.66 -21.24
CA LYS A 98 0.39 0.19 -22.45
C LYS A 98 -1.04 0.59 -22.90
N ALA A 99 -1.91 0.85 -21.95
CA ALA A 99 -3.32 1.16 -22.18
C ALA A 99 -3.53 2.65 -22.47
N TYR A 100 -4.70 2.99 -23.00
CA TYR A 100 -5.10 4.38 -23.21
C TYR A 100 -5.37 5.12 -21.91
N ARG A 101 -5.13 6.44 -21.88
CA ARG A 101 -5.32 7.29 -20.69
C ARG A 101 -6.77 7.42 -20.25
N THR A 102 -7.72 7.08 -21.11
CA THR A 102 -9.17 7.15 -20.85
C THR A 102 -9.70 5.93 -20.10
N ILE A 103 -8.91 4.87 -19.93
CA ILE A 103 -9.33 3.63 -19.27
C ILE A 103 -9.76 3.89 -17.81
N SER A 104 -10.79 3.19 -17.35
CA SER A 104 -11.20 3.24 -15.94
C SER A 104 -10.16 2.61 -15.01
N TYR A 105 -10.24 2.92 -13.72
CA TYR A 105 -9.34 2.33 -12.72
C TYR A 105 -9.44 0.80 -12.69
N ASP A 106 -10.65 0.27 -12.61
CA ASP A 106 -10.85 -1.18 -12.48
C ASP A 106 -10.41 -1.93 -13.73
N ALA A 107 -10.76 -1.43 -14.92
CA ALA A 107 -10.28 -1.98 -16.18
C ALA A 107 -8.74 -1.92 -16.29
N SER A 108 -8.10 -0.86 -15.79
CA SER A 108 -6.64 -0.75 -15.77
C SER A 108 -5.99 -1.82 -14.88
N CYS A 109 -6.60 -2.15 -13.74
CA CYS A 109 -6.15 -3.22 -12.86
C CYS A 109 -6.25 -4.59 -13.54
N MET A 110 -7.35 -4.84 -14.23
CA MET A 110 -7.58 -6.10 -14.95
C MET A 110 -6.56 -6.32 -16.08
N ILE A 111 -6.37 -5.31 -16.94
CA ILE A 111 -5.46 -5.42 -18.09
C ILE A 111 -3.99 -5.50 -17.63
N ALA A 112 -3.61 -4.74 -16.61
CA ALA A 112 -2.28 -4.82 -16.03
C ALA A 112 -2.04 -6.11 -15.22
N GLY A 113 -3.09 -6.87 -14.91
CA GLY A 113 -3.02 -8.06 -14.05
C GLY A 113 -2.56 -7.73 -12.63
N VAL A 114 -2.94 -6.55 -12.13
CA VAL A 114 -2.54 -6.02 -10.83
C VAL A 114 -3.76 -5.94 -9.91
N ARG A 115 -3.63 -6.38 -8.68
CA ARG A 115 -4.71 -6.30 -7.70
C ARG A 115 -5.01 -4.84 -7.33
N PRO A 116 -6.29 -4.45 -7.17
CA PRO A 116 -6.67 -3.15 -6.63
C PRO A 116 -5.99 -2.84 -5.31
N ILE A 117 -5.48 -1.63 -5.15
CA ILE A 117 -4.70 -1.23 -3.97
C ILE A 117 -5.45 -1.42 -2.64
N LYS A 118 -6.77 -1.23 -2.64
CA LYS A 118 -7.61 -1.47 -1.47
C LYS A 118 -7.48 -2.92 -0.98
N ILE A 119 -7.61 -3.89 -1.88
CA ILE A 119 -7.50 -5.32 -1.56
C ILE A 119 -6.09 -5.66 -1.08
N THR A 120 -5.07 -5.08 -1.72
CA THR A 120 -3.67 -5.29 -1.31
C THR A 120 -3.40 -4.77 0.11
N LEU A 121 -3.96 -3.61 0.46
CA LEU A 121 -3.86 -3.04 1.80
C LEU A 121 -4.57 -3.92 2.84
N GLU A 122 -5.81 -4.32 2.56
CA GLU A 122 -6.58 -5.21 3.43
C GLU A 122 -5.85 -6.53 3.70
N GLN A 123 -5.30 -7.16 2.67
CA GLN A 123 -4.49 -8.38 2.82
C GLN A 123 -3.24 -8.17 3.68
N LYS A 124 -2.51 -7.06 3.48
CA LYS A 124 -1.33 -6.73 4.29
C LYS A 124 -1.68 -6.59 5.77
N VAL A 125 -2.79 -5.91 6.06
CA VAL A 125 -3.26 -5.73 7.44
C VAL A 125 -3.71 -7.06 8.05
N GLN A 126 -4.48 -7.86 7.32
CA GLN A 126 -4.91 -9.18 7.77
C GLN A 126 -3.73 -10.11 8.05
N THR A 127 -2.74 -10.16 7.15
CA THR A 127 -1.51 -10.94 7.35
C THR A 127 -0.76 -10.49 8.59
N TYR A 128 -0.61 -9.17 8.80
CA TYR A 128 0.05 -8.62 9.99
C TYR A 128 -0.69 -9.01 11.27
N MET A 129 -2.02 -8.87 11.30
CA MET A 129 -2.84 -9.23 12.45
C MET A 129 -2.76 -10.72 12.76
N ALA A 130 -2.87 -11.59 11.75
CA ALA A 130 -2.73 -13.02 11.92
C ALA A 130 -1.35 -13.42 12.47
N THR A 131 -0.28 -12.84 11.93
CA THR A 131 1.09 -13.09 12.43
C THR A 131 1.25 -12.62 13.88
N LYS A 132 0.68 -11.47 14.23
CA LYS A 132 0.74 -10.95 15.60
C LYS A 132 -0.03 -11.83 16.59
N ILE A 133 -1.21 -12.31 16.20
CA ILE A 133 -2.01 -13.23 17.03
C ILE A 133 -1.24 -14.55 17.25
N ASN A 134 -0.71 -15.14 16.18
CA ASN A 134 0.07 -16.37 16.29
C ASN A 134 1.32 -16.22 17.18
N ASN A 135 2.01 -15.07 17.09
CA ASN A 135 3.16 -14.80 17.96
C ASN A 135 2.74 -14.64 19.41
N LEU A 136 1.62 -13.96 19.69
CA LEU A 136 1.08 -13.83 21.05
C LEU A 136 0.67 -15.18 21.63
N GLU A 137 0.09 -16.06 20.83
CA GLU A 137 -0.28 -17.42 21.23
C GLU A 137 0.98 -18.27 21.51
N TYR A 138 2.05 -18.09 20.70
CA TYR A 138 3.32 -18.77 20.92
C TYR A 138 4.03 -18.31 22.21
N ASP A 139 3.99 -17.02 22.51
CA ASP A 139 4.60 -16.43 23.71
C ASP A 139 3.75 -16.60 24.99
N ALA A 140 2.50 -17.08 24.87
CA ALA A 140 1.63 -17.32 26.00
C ALA A 140 2.12 -18.49 26.88
N PRO A 141 1.96 -18.42 28.20
CA PRO A 141 2.24 -19.54 29.08
C PRO A 141 1.53 -20.83 28.65
N LEU A 142 2.18 -21.98 28.87
CA LEU A 142 1.66 -23.30 28.43
C LEU A 142 0.23 -23.60 28.91
N GLU A 143 -0.17 -23.06 30.06
CA GLU A 143 -1.52 -23.20 30.61
C GLU A 143 -2.58 -22.50 29.75
N VAL A 144 -2.30 -21.26 29.33
CA VAL A 144 -3.20 -20.46 28.47
C VAL A 144 -3.31 -21.08 27.07
N ARG A 145 -2.22 -21.67 26.55
CA ARG A 145 -2.25 -22.37 25.25
C ARG A 145 -3.18 -23.58 25.26
N LYS A 146 -3.25 -24.32 26.38
CA LYS A 146 -4.14 -25.47 26.52
C LYS A 146 -5.61 -25.06 26.54
N GLU A 147 -5.95 -23.95 27.19
CA GLU A 147 -7.31 -23.42 27.22
C GLU A 147 -7.77 -22.93 25.84
N LEU A 148 -6.90 -22.25 25.07
CA LEU A 148 -7.21 -21.81 23.72
C LEU A 148 -7.40 -22.99 22.74
N ALA A 149 -6.63 -24.07 22.89
CA ALA A 149 -6.75 -25.27 22.07
C ALA A 149 -8.01 -26.10 22.38
N THR A 150 -8.61 -25.95 23.56
CA THR A 150 -9.85 -26.65 23.95
C THR A 150 -11.12 -25.87 23.63
N SER A 151 -11.00 -24.58 23.21
CA SER A 151 -12.13 -23.71 22.87
C SER A 151 -12.48 -23.68 21.36
N CYS A 152 -11.80 -24.47 20.52
CA CYS A 152 -12.12 -24.62 19.09
C CYS A 152 -12.98 -25.81 18.79
#